data_a3605c55da61f0a74d035a710d83bc1f
#
_entry.id   a3605c55da61f0a74d035a710d83bc1f
#
_cell.length_a   1.000
_cell.length_b   1.000
_cell.length_c   1.000
_cell.angle_alpha   90.00
_cell.angle_beta   90.00
_cell.angle_gamma   90.00
#
_symmetry.space_group_name_H-M   'P 1'
#
loop_
_entity.id
_entity.type
_entity.pdbx_description
1 polymer ?
#
loop_
_entity_poly.entity_id
_entity_poly.type
_entity_poly.pdbx_seq_one_letter_code
_entity_poly.pdbx_strand_id
1 'polypeptide(L)'
;MSLIPKKGTVYVVDDDEAVRDSLQWLLEGKGYRVRCFESAESFLSRYDAREVACLIVDIRMAAMTGLELQNRLIEARSPLPIVFITGHGDVPMAVDTMKKGAMDFIQKPFNEEQLVGLVERMLDHAKDTFADYQLSVSRDALLSKLTLRE
;
A
#
# COMPACT_ATOMS: atom_id res chain seq x y z
N MET A 1 -3.99 10.30 -25.82
CA MET A 1 -3.85 10.52 -24.94
C MET A 1 -3.24 9.72 -24.14
N SER A 2 -2.40 9.96 -23.63
CA SER A 2 -1.80 9.18 -22.88
C SER A 2 -2.41 9.11 -21.70
N LEU A 3 -2.97 8.21 -21.51
CA LEU A 3 -3.64 8.05 -20.39
C LEU A 3 -2.97 7.15 -19.47
N ILE A 4 -1.70 6.97 -19.61
CA ILE A 4 -0.98 6.15 -18.67
C ILE A 4 -0.82 6.91 -17.39
N PRO A 5 -1.30 6.39 -16.26
CA PRO A 5 -1.14 7.05 -14.99
C PRO A 5 0.34 7.12 -14.63
N LYS A 6 0.84 8.31 -14.36
CA LYS A 6 2.24 8.49 -14.03
C LYS A 6 2.48 8.71 -12.55
N LYS A 7 1.42 8.81 -11.77
CA LYS A 7 1.55 9.12 -10.36
C LYS A 7 1.85 7.91 -9.49
N GLY A 8 1.69 6.71 -10.02
CA GLY A 8 1.92 5.48 -9.29
C GLY A 8 0.67 4.65 -9.15
N THR A 9 0.80 3.52 -8.49
CA THR A 9 -0.29 2.55 -8.32
C THR A 9 -0.80 2.59 -6.89
N VAL A 10 -2.12 2.59 -6.74
CA VAL A 10 -2.79 2.47 -5.45
C VAL A 10 -3.48 1.12 -5.40
N TYR A 11 -3.05 0.29 -4.47
CA TYR A 11 -3.73 -0.97 -4.20
C TYR A 11 -4.81 -0.72 -3.16
N VAL A 12 -6.00 -1.24 -3.38
CA VAL A 12 -7.12 -1.14 -2.46
C VAL A 12 -7.57 -2.53 -2.07
N VAL A 13 -7.56 -2.82 -0.78
CA VAL A 13 -8.01 -4.12 -0.26
C VAL A 13 -9.16 -3.87 0.70
N ASP A 14 -10.35 -4.25 0.29
CA ASP A 14 -11.57 -4.07 1.08
C ASP A 14 -12.59 -5.09 0.58
N ASP A 15 -13.29 -5.76 1.48
CA ASP A 15 -14.28 -6.75 1.08
C ASP A 15 -15.62 -6.11 0.67
N ASP A 16 -15.78 -4.81 0.85
CA ASP A 16 -16.98 -4.08 0.44
C ASP A 16 -16.80 -3.53 -0.97
N GLU A 17 -17.58 -4.05 -1.91
CA GLU A 17 -17.52 -3.64 -3.30
C GLU A 17 -17.78 -2.15 -3.48
N ALA A 18 -18.74 -1.60 -2.72
CA ALA A 18 -19.07 -0.18 -2.84
C ALA A 18 -17.89 0.70 -2.45
N VAL A 19 -17.12 0.30 -1.44
CA VAL A 19 -15.93 1.04 -1.04
C VAL A 19 -14.86 0.94 -2.12
N ARG A 20 -14.63 -0.26 -2.67
CA ARG A 20 -13.66 -0.45 -3.75
C ARG A 20 -14.02 0.41 -4.96
N ASP A 21 -15.27 0.39 -5.37
CA ASP A 21 -15.72 1.17 -6.53
C ASP A 21 -15.56 2.66 -6.32
N SER A 22 -15.93 3.14 -5.14
CA SER A 22 -15.79 4.57 -4.81
C SER A 22 -14.34 5.02 -4.84
N LEU A 23 -13.45 4.24 -4.24
CA LEU A 23 -12.03 4.57 -4.20
C LEU A 23 -11.41 4.51 -5.58
N GLN A 24 -11.78 3.51 -6.36
CA GLN A 24 -11.28 3.39 -7.72
C GLN A 24 -11.68 4.59 -8.57
N TRP A 25 -12.96 4.96 -8.53
CA TRP A 25 -13.46 6.09 -9.30
C TRP A 25 -12.76 7.40 -8.89
N LEU A 26 -12.66 7.65 -7.60
CA LEU A 26 -12.02 8.84 -7.07
C LEU A 26 -10.56 8.94 -7.50
N LEU A 27 -9.81 7.89 -7.27
CA LEU A 27 -8.36 7.92 -7.46
C LEU A 27 -7.97 7.85 -8.93
N GLU A 28 -8.71 7.11 -9.75
CA GLU A 28 -8.47 7.12 -11.19
C GLU A 28 -8.76 8.49 -11.78
N GLY A 29 -9.76 9.18 -11.25
CA GLY A 29 -10.06 10.56 -11.66
C GLY A 29 -8.96 11.53 -11.32
N LYS A 30 -8.08 11.19 -10.37
CA LYS A 30 -6.94 12.02 -9.99
C LYS A 30 -5.65 11.61 -10.71
N GLY A 31 -5.70 10.61 -11.58
CA GLY A 31 -4.55 10.20 -12.38
C GLY A 31 -3.74 9.03 -11.82
N TYR A 32 -4.25 8.34 -10.82
CA TYR A 32 -3.57 7.17 -10.27
C TYR A 32 -4.05 5.90 -10.96
N ARG A 33 -3.18 4.91 -11.03
CA ARG A 33 -3.59 3.56 -11.40
C ARG A 33 -4.13 2.90 -10.14
N VAL A 34 -5.30 2.28 -10.20
CA VAL A 34 -5.91 1.65 -9.03
C VAL A 34 -6.14 0.18 -9.32
N ARG A 35 -5.72 -0.67 -8.39
CA ARG A 35 -5.96 -2.10 -8.46
C ARG A 35 -6.66 -2.52 -7.18
N CYS A 36 -7.87 -3.07 -7.32
CA CYS A 36 -8.70 -3.44 -6.19
C CYS A 36 -8.70 -4.93 -5.96
N PHE A 37 -8.75 -5.32 -4.69
CA PHE A 37 -8.79 -6.72 -4.28
C PHE A 37 -9.86 -6.87 -3.19
N GLU A 38 -10.61 -7.96 -3.26
CA GLU A 38 -11.66 -8.21 -2.28
C GLU A 38 -11.15 -8.86 -1.00
N SER A 39 -9.92 -9.33 -0.98
CA SER A 39 -9.34 -9.97 0.18
C SER A 39 -7.84 -9.74 0.25
N ALA A 40 -7.30 -9.90 1.44
CA ALA A 40 -5.85 -9.80 1.66
C ALA A 40 -5.12 -10.93 0.93
N GLU A 41 -5.69 -12.12 0.89
CA GLU A 41 -5.10 -13.26 0.21
C GLU A 41 -4.95 -13.00 -1.28
N SER A 42 -6.00 -12.46 -1.91
CA SER A 42 -5.97 -12.12 -3.33
C SER A 42 -4.90 -11.07 -3.62
N PHE A 43 -4.80 -10.06 -2.75
CA PHE A 43 -3.76 -9.03 -2.88
C PHE A 43 -2.36 -9.64 -2.79
N LEU A 44 -2.10 -10.46 -1.77
CA LEU A 44 -0.78 -11.04 -1.56
C LEU A 44 -0.32 -11.90 -2.74
N SER A 45 -1.26 -12.54 -3.43
CA SER A 45 -0.91 -13.39 -4.57
C SER A 45 -0.70 -12.62 -5.86
N ARG A 46 -1.09 -11.35 -5.93
CA ARG A 46 -1.09 -10.60 -7.19
C ARG A 46 -0.34 -9.29 -7.19
N TYR A 47 0.01 -8.74 -6.03
CA TYR A 47 0.67 -7.44 -6.05
C TYR A 47 2.11 -7.56 -6.55
N ASP A 48 2.60 -6.47 -7.16
CA ASP A 48 3.96 -6.46 -7.69
C ASP A 48 4.83 -5.62 -6.76
N ALA A 49 5.75 -6.26 -6.05
CA ALA A 49 6.64 -5.60 -5.12
C ALA A 49 7.66 -4.67 -5.81
N ARG A 50 7.74 -4.75 -7.12
CA ARG A 50 8.68 -3.91 -7.90
C ARG A 50 8.06 -2.61 -8.38
N GLU A 51 6.77 -2.41 -8.14
CA GLU A 51 6.10 -1.17 -8.53
C GLU A 51 6.24 -0.12 -7.45
N VAL A 52 6.28 1.15 -7.87
CA VAL A 52 6.08 2.26 -6.94
C VAL A 52 4.59 2.33 -6.65
N ALA A 53 4.21 1.99 -5.44
CA ALA A 53 2.82 1.79 -5.09
C ALA A 53 2.57 2.10 -3.61
N CYS A 54 1.30 2.20 -3.26
CA CYS A 54 0.86 2.29 -1.87
C CYS A 54 -0.36 1.41 -1.67
N LEU A 55 -0.72 1.16 -0.41
CA LEU A 55 -1.79 0.25 -0.05
C LEU A 55 -2.80 0.93 0.86
N ILE A 56 -4.06 0.87 0.47
CA ILE A 56 -5.19 1.26 1.32
C ILE A 56 -5.89 -0.03 1.69
N VAL A 57 -6.01 -0.32 2.97
CA VAL A 57 -6.61 -1.58 3.42
C VAL A 57 -7.59 -1.36 4.56
N ASP A 58 -8.73 -2.07 4.50
CA ASP A 58 -9.71 -2.07 5.57
C ASP A 58 -9.18 -2.93 6.71
N ILE A 59 -9.29 -2.44 7.93
CA ILE A 59 -8.87 -3.19 9.11
C ILE A 59 -9.72 -4.47 9.27
N ARG A 60 -11.03 -4.35 9.09
CA ARG A 60 -11.91 -5.49 9.30
C ARG A 60 -12.32 -6.13 8.00
N MET A 61 -11.84 -7.33 7.78
CA MET A 61 -12.23 -8.13 6.62
C MET A 61 -12.46 -9.56 7.07
N ALA A 62 -13.26 -10.31 6.31
CA ALA A 62 -13.44 -11.73 6.55
C ALA A 62 -12.11 -12.45 6.27
N ALA A 63 -11.90 -13.59 6.85
CA ALA A 63 -10.67 -14.38 6.72
C ALA A 63 -9.45 -13.60 7.23
N MET A 64 -8.52 -13.23 6.37
CA MET A 64 -7.35 -12.48 6.82
C MET A 64 -7.71 -11.01 7.06
N THR A 65 -7.44 -10.50 8.26
CA THR A 65 -7.73 -9.11 8.60
C THR A 65 -6.65 -8.19 8.05
N GLY A 66 -6.93 -6.87 8.07
CA GLY A 66 -5.92 -5.88 7.69
C GLY A 66 -4.68 -5.93 8.57
N LEU A 67 -4.85 -6.24 9.86
CA LEU A 67 -3.71 -6.38 10.78
C LEU A 67 -2.83 -7.56 10.39
N GLU A 68 -3.43 -8.67 10.03
CA GLU A 68 -2.69 -9.85 9.59
C GLU A 68 -1.96 -9.58 8.27
N LEU A 69 -2.60 -8.86 7.36
CA LEU A 69 -1.97 -8.46 6.11
C LEU A 69 -0.74 -7.60 6.38
N GLN A 70 -0.86 -6.62 7.28
CA GLN A 70 0.27 -5.77 7.65
C GLN A 70 1.43 -6.63 8.19
N ASN A 71 1.15 -7.59 9.06
CA ASN A 71 2.18 -8.47 9.60
C ASN A 71 2.87 -9.28 8.50
N ARG A 72 2.11 -9.77 7.52
CA ARG A 72 2.68 -10.51 6.39
C ARG A 72 3.63 -9.64 5.57
N LEU A 73 3.25 -8.38 5.36
CA LEU A 73 4.10 -7.45 4.61
C LEU A 73 5.35 -7.08 5.40
N ILE A 74 5.25 -6.93 6.72
CA ILE A 74 6.40 -6.68 7.59
C ILE A 74 7.37 -7.86 7.52
N GLU A 75 6.85 -9.08 7.64
CA GLU A 75 7.67 -10.30 7.56
C GLU A 75 8.40 -10.41 6.22
N ALA A 76 7.74 -9.98 5.15
CA ALA A 76 8.32 -9.98 3.81
C ALA A 76 9.25 -8.79 3.57
N ARG A 77 9.40 -7.89 4.54
CA ARG A 77 10.20 -6.66 4.42
C ARG A 77 9.77 -5.82 3.24
N SER A 78 8.47 -5.76 3.00
CA SER A 78 7.93 -4.98 1.91
C SER A 78 8.07 -3.49 2.22
N PRO A 79 8.55 -2.67 1.27
CA PRO A 79 8.64 -1.23 1.48
C PRO A 79 7.33 -0.50 1.22
N LEU A 80 6.25 -1.23 0.98
CA LEU A 80 4.96 -0.68 0.57
C LEU A 80 4.36 0.17 1.70
N PRO A 81 4.11 1.47 1.49
CA PRO A 81 3.42 2.29 2.50
C PRO A 81 1.97 1.85 2.63
N ILE A 82 1.45 1.87 3.84
CA ILE A 82 0.10 1.39 4.15
C ILE A 82 -0.69 2.47 4.89
N VAL A 83 -1.93 2.67 4.47
CA VAL A 83 -2.93 3.46 5.20
C VAL A 83 -4.12 2.55 5.44
N PHE A 84 -4.66 2.59 6.66
CA PHE A 84 -5.81 1.78 7.01
C PHE A 84 -7.10 2.59 6.95
N ILE A 85 -8.16 1.96 6.47
CA ILE A 85 -9.52 2.51 6.59
C ILE A 85 -10.16 1.83 7.79
N THR A 86 -10.69 2.64 8.70
CA THR A 86 -11.26 2.12 9.94
C THR A 86 -12.74 2.45 10.01
N GLY A 87 -13.51 1.54 10.60
CA GLY A 87 -14.89 1.82 10.93
C GLY A 87 -15.00 2.42 12.33
N HIS A 88 -16.24 2.69 12.72
CA HIS A 88 -16.51 3.22 14.05
C HIS A 88 -16.13 2.15 15.08
N GLY A 89 -15.39 2.52 16.08
CA GLY A 89 -14.98 1.60 17.14
C GLY A 89 -13.65 0.89 16.89
N ASP A 90 -13.02 1.11 15.75
CA ASP A 90 -11.76 0.43 15.42
C ASP A 90 -10.52 1.27 15.71
N VAL A 91 -10.68 2.42 16.37
CA VAL A 91 -9.57 3.33 16.63
C VAL A 91 -8.42 2.68 17.41
N PRO A 92 -8.68 1.87 18.47
CA PRO A 92 -7.57 1.19 19.16
C PRO A 92 -6.76 0.28 18.25
N MET A 93 -7.42 -0.42 17.31
CA MET A 93 -6.75 -1.27 16.34
C MET A 93 -5.91 -0.43 15.37
N ALA A 94 -6.45 0.72 14.95
CA ALA A 94 -5.73 1.64 14.07
C ALA A 94 -4.45 2.16 14.73
N VAL A 95 -4.51 2.47 16.03
CA VAL A 95 -3.33 2.91 16.78
C VAL A 95 -2.26 1.81 16.77
N ASP A 96 -2.65 0.56 16.93
CA ASP A 96 -1.69 -0.56 16.86
C ASP A 96 -1.02 -0.64 15.50
N THR A 97 -1.76 -0.40 14.40
CA THR A 97 -1.15 -0.42 13.07
C THR A 97 -0.13 0.69 12.90
N MET A 98 -0.38 1.86 13.51
CA MET A 98 0.58 2.97 13.47
C MET A 98 1.87 2.60 14.18
N LYS A 99 1.79 1.92 15.31
CA LYS A 99 2.96 1.45 16.04
C LYS A 99 3.79 0.47 15.23
N LYS A 100 3.16 -0.24 14.30
CA LYS A 100 3.83 -1.22 13.45
C LYS A 100 4.30 -0.64 12.12
N GLY A 101 4.15 0.66 11.92
CA GLY A 101 4.68 1.33 10.74
C GLY A 101 3.69 1.76 9.69
N ALA A 102 2.39 1.64 9.94
CA ALA A 102 1.40 2.22 9.02
C ALA A 102 1.60 3.73 8.95
N MET A 103 1.44 4.31 7.78
CA MET A 103 1.67 5.74 7.62
C MET A 103 0.57 6.56 8.28
N ASP A 104 -0.66 6.10 8.20
CA ASP A 104 -1.79 6.79 8.81
C ASP A 104 -3.01 5.87 8.81
N PHE A 105 -4.12 6.36 9.35
CA PHE A 105 -5.41 5.71 9.18
C PHE A 105 -6.46 6.77 8.93
N ILE A 106 -7.56 6.38 8.28
CA ILE A 106 -8.64 7.29 7.97
C ILE A 106 -9.96 6.61 8.35
N GLN A 107 -10.86 7.33 8.99
CA GLN A 107 -12.10 6.78 9.51
C GLN A 107 -13.22 6.95 8.50
N LYS A 108 -14.06 5.93 8.36
CA LYS A 108 -15.26 6.03 7.51
C LYS A 108 -16.37 6.79 8.25
N PRO A 109 -17.13 7.65 7.59
CA PRO A 109 -16.95 8.07 6.18
C PRO A 109 -15.75 9.00 6.06
N PHE A 110 -14.98 8.85 4.98
CA PHE A 110 -13.75 9.61 4.83
C PHE A 110 -13.96 10.83 3.95
N ASN A 111 -13.10 11.82 4.16
CA ASN A 111 -13.04 13.02 3.33
C ASN A 111 -12.15 12.73 2.12
N GLU A 112 -12.65 13.01 0.91
CA GLU A 112 -11.93 12.72 -0.32
C GLU A 112 -10.60 13.44 -0.42
N GLU A 113 -10.57 14.72 -0.03
CA GLU A 113 -9.32 15.50 -0.08
C GLU A 113 -8.28 14.95 0.89
N GLN A 114 -8.70 14.54 2.06
CA GLN A 114 -7.82 13.93 3.04
C GLN A 114 -7.23 12.63 2.49
N LEU A 115 -8.06 11.80 1.88
CA LEU A 115 -7.61 10.54 1.32
C LEU A 115 -6.61 10.75 0.17
N VAL A 116 -6.91 11.67 -0.74
CA VAL A 116 -6.01 11.99 -1.86
C VAL A 116 -4.67 12.52 -1.34
N GLY A 117 -4.71 13.37 -0.31
CA GLY A 117 -3.47 13.87 0.31
C GLY A 117 -2.62 12.77 0.93
N LEU A 118 -3.28 11.78 1.56
CA LEU A 118 -2.57 10.63 2.11
C LEU A 118 -1.93 9.79 1.00
N VAL A 119 -2.65 9.57 -0.09
CA VAL A 119 -2.13 8.81 -1.23
C VAL A 119 -0.92 9.51 -1.82
N GLU A 120 -0.98 10.83 -1.99
CA GLU A 120 0.16 11.59 -2.51
C GLU A 120 1.39 11.43 -1.63
N ARG A 121 1.22 11.55 -0.31
CA ARG A 121 2.34 11.39 0.64
C ARG A 121 2.90 9.97 0.62
N MET A 122 2.02 8.98 0.54
CA MET A 122 2.45 7.59 0.47
C MET A 122 3.27 7.32 -0.79
N LEU A 123 2.82 7.82 -1.92
CA LEU A 123 3.52 7.58 -3.18
C LEU A 123 4.84 8.34 -3.26
N ASP A 124 4.91 9.54 -2.69
CA ASP A 124 6.18 10.25 -2.61
C ASP A 124 7.18 9.48 -1.75
N HIS A 125 6.72 8.96 -0.61
CA HIS A 125 7.55 8.13 0.25
C HIS A 125 7.96 6.83 -0.46
N ALA A 126 7.04 6.22 -1.21
CA ALA A 126 7.31 5.00 -1.94
C ALA A 126 8.38 5.19 -3.01
N LYS A 127 8.39 6.34 -3.69
CA LYS A 127 9.41 6.64 -4.69
C LYS A 127 10.79 6.68 -4.06
N ASP A 128 10.93 7.34 -2.92
CA ASP A 128 12.20 7.43 -2.22
C ASP A 128 12.66 6.08 -1.69
N THR A 129 11.74 5.34 -1.06
CA THR A 129 12.04 4.03 -0.51
C THR A 129 12.39 3.03 -1.62
N PHE A 130 11.69 3.10 -2.75
CA PHE A 130 11.93 2.22 -3.87
C PHE A 130 13.32 2.45 -4.46
N ALA A 131 13.72 3.72 -4.60
CA ALA A 131 15.05 4.08 -5.08
C ALA A 131 16.14 3.54 -4.13
N ASP A 132 15.96 3.72 -2.83
CA ASP A 132 16.89 3.22 -1.83
C ASP A 132 16.99 1.70 -1.87
N TYR A 133 15.87 1.03 -2.02
CA TYR A 133 15.82 -0.43 -2.10
C TYR A 133 16.58 -0.91 -3.33
N GLN A 134 16.41 -0.28 -4.48
CA GLN A 134 17.12 -0.66 -5.71
C GLN A 134 18.61 -0.44 -5.57
N LEU A 135 19.04 0.65 -4.97
CA LEU A 135 20.45 0.91 -4.72
C LEU A 135 21.06 -0.15 -3.82
N SER A 136 20.35 -0.53 -2.77
CA SER A 136 20.80 -1.55 -1.84
C SER A 136 20.97 -2.90 -2.54
N VAL A 137 20.00 -3.30 -3.35
CA VAL A 137 20.07 -4.57 -4.08
C VAL A 137 21.23 -4.55 -5.07
N SER A 138 21.44 -3.45 -5.78
CA SER A 138 22.55 -3.32 -6.72
C SER A 138 23.90 -3.41 -6.02
N ARG A 139 24.03 -2.77 -4.86
CA ARG A 139 25.26 -2.79 -4.08
C ARG A 139 25.56 -4.21 -3.59
N ASP A 140 24.57 -4.90 -3.08
CA ASP A 140 24.73 -6.27 -2.59
C ASP A 140 25.12 -7.21 -3.74
N ALA A 141 24.52 -7.02 -4.91
CA ALA A 141 24.87 -7.81 -6.09
C ALA A 141 26.32 -7.60 -6.50
N LEU A 142 26.80 -6.36 -6.45
CA LEU A 142 28.20 -6.06 -6.77
C LEU A 142 29.14 -6.71 -5.75
N LEU A 143 28.84 -6.62 -4.47
CA LEU A 143 29.65 -7.22 -3.45
C LEU A 143 29.70 -8.74 -3.59
N SER A 144 28.58 -9.36 -3.93
CA SER A 144 28.54 -10.81 -4.16
C SER A 144 29.43 -11.21 -5.32
N LYS A 145 29.42 -10.43 -6.40
CA LYS A 145 30.28 -10.71 -7.55
C LYS A 145 31.76 -10.59 -7.22
N LEU A 146 32.12 -9.59 -6.43
CA LEU A 146 33.51 -9.42 -6.01
C LEU A 146 33.97 -10.58 -5.13
N THR A 147 33.12 -11.02 -4.22
CA THR A 147 33.42 -12.14 -3.36
C THR A 147 33.62 -13.43 -4.15
N LEU A 148 32.80 -13.64 -5.16
CA LEU A 148 32.90 -14.86 -5.96
C LEU A 148 34.16 -14.93 -6.83
N ARG A 149 34.81 -13.81 -7.07
CA ARG A 149 36.02 -13.80 -7.87
C ARG A 149 37.26 -14.15 -7.09
N GLU A 150 37.16 -14.16 -5.79
CA GLU A 150 38.28 -14.56 -4.96
C GLU A 150 38.31 -16.06 -4.82
#